data_e481118af13b505a3785727aeeca9386
#
_entry.id   e481118af13b505a3785727aeeca9386
#
_cell.length_a   1.000
_cell.length_b   1.000
_cell.length_c   1.000
_cell.angle_alpha   90.00
_cell.angle_beta   90.00
_cell.angle_gamma   90.00
#
_symmetry.space_group_name_H-M   'P 1'
#
loop_
_entity.id
_entity.type
_entity.pdbx_description
1 polymer ?
#
loop_
_entity_poly.entity_id
_entity_poly.type
_entity_poly.pdbx_seq_one_letter_code
_entity_poly.pdbx_strand_id
1 'polypeptide(L)'
;FIEGNKIETISRNAFRGLRDLTHLSLANNHLKALPRDVFSDLDSLIELDLRGNKFECDCKAKWLFLWLKMTNSTVSDVLCIGPAEYQDKKLNDVTSFDNECTTTDFVVHQILPYQSVSVDTFNSKNDVFVAIAQPSMENCMVLEWDHIEMNFRSYDNITGQSIVGCKAILVGDQVFVVVAQLFGGSHIYKYDESWTKFVKFQDIEVSRISKPNDIELFEIDSEMFFVIADSSKAGLSTVYKWNNKGFYSYQSLHEWFRDTDAEFLDIDGKSHLILSSRSQVPIILQWNKVSKKFVPHSEIPNMEDVLAVKSFRMQDNLYLTLTRFIGDSRVMKWNNKQFVEIQALPSRGAMTLQPFSFKNNYYLALGSDYTFSQIYQWDGEKKIFRLFKEIYVQAPRSFTAVSTDRRDFFFASSFKGNTQIFEHIIIDLS
;
A
#
# COMPACT_ATOMS: atom_id res chain seq x y z
N PHE A 1 38.32 29.31 6.56
CA PHE A 1 37.23 30.05 5.90
C PHE A 1 36.87 29.35 4.60
N ILE A 2 35.59 29.02 4.45
CA ILE A 2 35.04 28.42 3.21
C ILE A 2 33.88 29.26 2.68
N GLU A 3 33.90 30.53 3.01
CA GLU A 3 32.88 31.49 2.56
C GLU A 3 32.99 31.81 1.06
N GLY A 4 31.90 32.29 0.51
CA GLY A 4 31.87 32.79 -0.88
C GLY A 4 31.92 31.67 -1.93
N ASN A 5 31.42 30.49 -1.61
CA ASN A 5 31.37 29.33 -2.52
C ASN A 5 29.90 29.00 -2.89
N LYS A 6 29.71 27.85 -3.53
CA LYS A 6 28.39 27.34 -3.91
C LYS A 6 28.05 26.05 -3.15
N ILE A 7 28.42 25.99 -1.87
CA ILE A 7 28.19 24.80 -1.05
C ILE A 7 26.70 24.69 -0.75
N GLU A 8 26.09 23.59 -1.11
CA GLU A 8 24.66 23.33 -0.90
C GLU A 8 24.42 22.44 0.31
N THR A 9 25.36 21.52 0.59
CA THR A 9 25.26 20.55 1.67
C THR A 9 26.58 20.39 2.40
N ILE A 10 26.50 20.03 3.68
CA ILE A 10 27.67 19.70 4.52
C ILE A 10 27.43 18.31 5.11
N SER A 11 28.45 17.48 5.10
CA SER A 11 28.43 16.16 5.74
C SER A 11 28.33 16.31 7.27
N ARG A 12 27.60 15.41 7.93
CA ARG A 12 27.48 15.38 9.39
C ARG A 12 28.83 15.37 10.11
N ASN A 13 29.82 14.74 9.53
CA ASN A 13 31.16 14.61 10.10
C ASN A 13 32.18 15.61 9.52
N ALA A 14 31.72 16.66 8.83
CA ALA A 14 32.60 17.63 8.17
C ALA A 14 33.60 18.32 9.11
N PHE A 15 33.20 18.58 10.35
CA PHE A 15 34.02 19.27 11.35
C PHE A 15 34.46 18.35 12.49
N ARG A 16 34.40 17.04 12.27
CA ARG A 16 34.75 16.06 13.30
C ARG A 16 36.22 16.22 13.74
N GLY A 17 36.43 16.28 15.05
CA GLY A 17 37.75 16.35 15.64
C GLY A 17 38.42 17.73 15.65
N LEU A 18 37.75 18.76 15.11
CA LEU A 18 38.32 20.13 15.07
C LEU A 18 38.09 20.87 16.38
N ARG A 19 38.58 20.32 17.50
CA ARG A 19 38.32 20.83 18.83
C ARG A 19 38.96 22.19 19.12
N ASP A 20 40.03 22.51 18.41
CA ASP A 20 40.78 23.77 18.62
C ASP A 20 40.33 24.89 17.64
N LEU A 21 39.34 24.62 16.81
CA LEU A 21 38.82 25.60 15.86
C LEU A 21 38.10 26.71 16.61
N THR A 22 38.56 27.95 16.43
CA THR A 22 38.00 29.12 17.12
C THR A 22 37.02 29.93 16.23
N HIS A 23 37.26 30.00 14.95
CA HIS A 23 36.49 30.78 14.00
C HIS A 23 36.13 29.92 12.79
N LEU A 24 34.85 29.89 12.47
CA LEU A 24 34.30 29.19 11.31
C LEU A 24 33.38 30.12 10.51
N SER A 25 33.67 30.30 9.23
CA SER A 25 32.78 31.02 8.33
C SER A 25 32.26 30.08 7.23
N LEU A 26 30.95 29.96 7.16
CA LEU A 26 30.20 29.29 6.11
C LEU A 26 29.38 30.30 5.30
N ALA A 27 29.69 31.59 5.46
CA ALA A 27 28.92 32.68 4.87
C ALA A 27 28.92 32.63 3.33
N ASN A 28 27.86 33.16 2.74
CA ASN A 28 27.73 33.33 1.29
C ASN A 28 27.91 32.02 0.52
N ASN A 29 27.22 31.00 0.94
CA ASN A 29 27.06 29.72 0.25
C ASN A 29 25.59 29.49 -0.11
N HIS A 30 25.23 28.29 -0.49
CA HIS A 30 23.86 27.91 -0.88
C HIS A 30 23.25 26.91 0.10
N LEU A 31 23.61 26.98 1.37
CA LEU A 31 23.15 26.04 2.39
C LEU A 31 21.66 26.28 2.68
N LYS A 32 20.86 25.21 2.61
CA LYS A 32 19.44 25.21 2.98
C LYS A 32 19.20 24.64 4.36
N ALA A 33 20.07 23.76 4.80
CA ALA A 33 20.03 23.13 6.11
C ALA A 33 21.43 22.68 6.51
N LEU A 34 21.61 22.46 7.82
CA LEU A 34 22.83 21.88 8.40
C LEU A 34 22.48 20.55 9.06
N PRO A 35 23.36 19.53 8.97
CA PRO A 35 23.15 18.26 9.65
C PRO A 35 23.08 18.45 11.16
N ARG A 36 22.22 17.68 11.82
CA ARG A 36 22.08 17.70 13.27
C ARG A 36 23.44 17.47 13.96
N ASP A 37 23.72 18.29 14.96
CA ASP A 37 24.92 18.20 15.80
C ASP A 37 26.24 18.34 15.02
N VAL A 38 26.24 18.99 13.85
CA VAL A 38 27.43 19.17 13.00
C VAL A 38 28.54 19.96 13.73
N PHE A 39 28.20 20.79 14.72
CA PHE A 39 29.13 21.60 15.49
C PHE A 39 29.53 20.98 16.84
N SER A 40 29.15 19.73 17.11
CA SER A 40 29.34 19.10 18.42
C SER A 40 30.80 18.99 18.86
N ASP A 41 31.75 18.84 17.95
CA ASP A 41 33.17 18.71 18.28
C ASP A 41 33.91 20.05 18.36
N LEU A 42 33.23 21.16 18.08
CA LEU A 42 33.84 22.49 18.06
C LEU A 42 33.88 23.10 19.47
N ASP A 43 34.68 22.51 20.37
CA ASP A 43 34.72 22.87 21.79
C ASP A 43 35.28 24.29 22.05
N SER A 44 36.15 24.77 21.16
CA SER A 44 36.81 26.09 21.28
C SER A 44 36.22 27.17 20.42
N LEU A 45 35.03 26.92 19.80
CA LEU A 45 34.44 27.87 18.84
C LEU A 45 34.04 29.18 19.54
N ILE A 46 34.57 30.27 19.00
CA ILE A 46 34.32 31.64 19.47
C ILE A 46 33.33 32.33 18.53
N GLU A 47 33.51 32.17 17.23
CA GLU A 47 32.72 32.87 16.23
C GLU A 47 32.31 31.91 15.10
N LEU A 48 31.03 31.99 14.73
CA LEU A 48 30.43 31.26 13.58
C LEU A 48 29.66 32.22 12.71
N ASP A 49 30.01 32.28 11.43
CA ASP A 49 29.32 33.12 10.44
C ASP A 49 28.53 32.25 9.47
N LEU A 50 27.19 32.40 9.50
CA LEU A 50 26.24 31.67 8.65
C LEU A 50 25.50 32.61 7.66
N ARG A 51 25.88 33.86 7.57
CA ARG A 51 25.19 34.83 6.73
C ARG A 51 25.24 34.48 5.24
N GLY A 52 24.24 34.96 4.49
CA GLY A 52 24.22 34.79 3.03
C GLY A 52 23.94 33.36 2.55
N ASN A 53 23.29 32.55 3.37
CA ASN A 53 22.80 31.25 2.98
C ASN A 53 21.26 31.27 2.83
N LYS A 54 20.70 30.18 2.36
CA LYS A 54 19.27 30.05 2.03
C LYS A 54 18.59 29.07 2.98
N PHE A 55 18.69 29.31 4.28
CA PHE A 55 18.15 28.39 5.28
C PHE A 55 16.63 28.30 5.26
N GLU A 56 16.12 27.08 5.25
CA GLU A 56 14.73 26.78 5.46
C GLU A 56 14.50 26.54 6.95
N CYS A 57 13.63 27.35 7.55
CA CYS A 57 13.35 27.30 9.00
C CYS A 57 12.15 26.36 9.28
N ASP A 58 12.21 25.17 8.74
CA ASP A 58 11.27 24.07 9.00
C ASP A 58 11.74 23.22 10.20
N CYS A 59 11.12 22.07 10.39
CA CYS A 59 11.47 21.15 11.49
C CYS A 59 12.95 20.76 11.52
N LYS A 60 13.64 20.74 10.38
CA LYS A 60 15.06 20.39 10.28
C LYS A 60 15.97 21.44 10.92
N ALA A 61 15.51 22.67 11.05
CA ALA A 61 16.25 23.75 11.68
C ALA A 61 16.06 23.80 13.21
N LYS A 62 15.19 22.99 13.78
CA LYS A 62 14.89 22.99 15.22
C LYS A 62 16.12 22.76 16.09
N TRP A 63 16.98 21.82 15.73
CA TRP A 63 18.22 21.56 16.47
C TRP A 63 19.15 22.79 16.47
N LEU A 64 19.29 23.48 15.33
CA LEU A 64 20.11 24.68 15.20
C LEU A 64 19.53 25.82 16.05
N PHE A 65 18.22 26.00 16.03
CA PHE A 65 17.52 26.95 16.87
C PHE A 65 17.83 26.71 18.37
N LEU A 66 17.77 25.48 18.83
CA LEU A 66 18.09 25.13 20.22
C LEU A 66 19.58 25.32 20.53
N TRP A 67 20.46 24.93 19.59
CA TRP A 67 21.90 25.09 19.73
C TRP A 67 22.30 26.57 19.84
N LEU A 68 21.69 27.44 19.01
CA LEU A 68 21.94 28.89 19.07
C LEU A 68 21.58 29.52 20.42
N LYS A 69 20.59 28.97 21.10
CA LYS A 69 20.22 29.44 22.45
C LYS A 69 21.18 29.01 23.55
N MET A 70 21.92 27.92 23.31
CA MET A 70 22.79 27.32 24.35
C MET A 70 24.27 27.55 24.10
N THR A 71 24.68 27.98 22.92
CA THR A 71 26.08 28.19 22.58
C THR A 71 26.64 29.46 23.22
N ASN A 72 27.90 29.40 23.66
CA ASN A 72 28.64 30.58 24.10
C ASN A 72 29.35 31.30 22.96
N SER A 73 29.30 30.72 21.74
CA SER A 73 29.91 31.32 20.57
C SER A 73 29.07 32.49 20.06
N THR A 74 29.72 33.48 19.46
CA THR A 74 29.03 34.54 18.73
C THR A 74 28.64 34.01 17.37
N VAL A 75 27.35 33.99 17.09
CA VAL A 75 26.82 33.52 15.80
C VAL A 75 26.07 34.66 15.12
N SER A 76 26.36 34.85 13.83
CA SER A 76 25.62 35.77 12.99
C SER A 76 24.14 35.43 12.87
N ASP A 77 23.29 36.41 12.60
CA ASP A 77 21.86 36.16 12.37
C ASP A 77 21.66 35.16 11.23
N VAL A 78 20.78 34.19 11.43
CA VAL A 78 20.35 33.22 10.42
C VAL A 78 19.00 33.66 9.90
N LEU A 79 18.94 34.04 8.62
CA LEU A 79 17.71 34.44 7.97
C LEU A 79 17.04 33.28 7.26
N CYS A 80 15.72 33.19 7.42
CA CYS A 80 14.90 32.14 6.82
C CYS A 80 14.44 32.55 5.43
N ILE A 81 14.52 31.65 4.45
CA ILE A 81 13.89 31.83 3.15
C ILE A 81 12.51 31.17 3.04
N GLY A 82 12.18 30.34 4.00
CA GLY A 82 10.92 29.60 4.11
C GLY A 82 10.79 28.91 5.47
N PRO A 83 9.63 28.34 5.78
CA PRO A 83 8.36 28.46 5.06
C PRO A 83 7.83 29.89 4.96
N ALA A 84 6.75 30.12 4.17
CA ALA A 84 6.27 31.46 3.84
C ALA A 84 6.00 32.35 5.06
N GLU A 85 5.54 31.77 6.15
CA GLU A 85 5.27 32.48 7.41
C GLU A 85 6.53 33.03 8.11
N TYR A 86 7.69 32.45 7.81
CA TYR A 86 8.99 32.85 8.39
C TYR A 86 9.96 33.47 7.37
N GLN A 87 9.49 33.69 6.14
CA GLN A 87 10.34 34.32 5.11
C GLN A 87 10.88 35.65 5.56
N ASP A 88 12.20 35.85 5.37
CA ASP A 88 12.94 37.07 5.78
C ASP A 88 12.98 37.32 7.30
N LYS A 89 12.51 36.40 8.11
CA LYS A 89 12.63 36.43 9.57
C LYS A 89 13.91 35.72 10.03
N LYS A 90 14.36 36.07 11.24
CA LYS A 90 15.50 35.38 11.86
C LYS A 90 15.06 34.04 12.43
N LEU A 91 15.93 33.04 12.38
CA LEU A 91 15.68 31.73 12.98
C LEU A 91 15.32 31.84 14.48
N ASN A 92 15.97 32.76 15.20
CA ASN A 92 15.68 33.00 16.63
C ASN A 92 14.26 33.51 16.90
N ASP A 93 13.60 34.07 15.92
CA ASP A 93 12.24 34.61 16.03
C ASP A 93 11.16 33.60 15.64
N VAL A 94 11.53 32.38 15.26
CA VAL A 94 10.59 31.31 14.96
C VAL A 94 9.90 30.87 16.26
N THR A 95 8.57 30.90 16.27
CA THR A 95 7.78 30.64 17.46
C THR A 95 7.34 29.19 17.60
N SER A 96 7.24 28.46 16.49
CA SER A 96 6.87 27.04 16.51
C SER A 96 7.53 26.29 15.38
N PHE A 97 7.91 25.04 15.66
CA PHE A 97 8.33 24.07 14.67
C PHE A 97 7.30 22.92 14.66
N ASP A 98 7.13 22.28 13.52
CA ASP A 98 6.35 21.06 13.48
C ASP A 98 6.93 20.05 14.49
N ASN A 99 6.07 19.48 15.32
CA ASN A 99 6.49 18.59 16.40
C ASN A 99 7.15 17.31 15.91
N GLU A 100 6.81 16.88 14.69
CA GLU A 100 7.34 15.67 14.09
C GLU A 100 8.10 16.01 12.81
N CYS A 101 9.42 15.99 12.90
CA CYS A 101 10.28 16.13 11.73
C CYS A 101 10.60 14.73 11.18
N THR A 102 9.59 14.09 10.64
CA THR A 102 9.71 12.72 10.15
C THR A 102 9.20 12.59 8.73
N THR A 103 9.76 11.64 8.01
CA THR A 103 9.21 11.16 6.74
C THR A 103 9.11 9.65 6.78
N THR A 104 8.57 9.05 5.74
CA THR A 104 8.46 7.61 5.64
C THR A 104 9.21 7.10 4.42
N ASP A 105 9.56 5.82 4.44
CA ASP A 105 10.18 5.16 3.29
C ASP A 105 9.79 3.69 3.29
N PHE A 106 9.97 3.05 2.13
CA PHE A 106 9.80 1.62 1.95
C PHE A 106 11.16 1.01 1.67
N VAL A 107 11.61 0.10 2.52
CA VAL A 107 12.89 -0.58 2.37
C VAL A 107 12.69 -2.07 2.22
N VAL A 108 13.55 -2.74 1.46
CA VAL A 108 13.45 -4.20 1.28
C VAL A 108 13.73 -4.87 2.62
N HIS A 109 12.78 -5.68 3.09
CA HIS A 109 12.91 -6.49 4.29
C HIS A 109 13.29 -7.93 3.97
N GLN A 110 12.61 -8.54 3.00
CA GLN A 110 12.80 -9.94 2.65
C GLN A 110 12.49 -10.15 1.17
N ILE A 111 13.23 -11.04 0.54
CA ILE A 111 12.98 -11.45 -0.84
C ILE A 111 12.68 -12.93 -0.84
N LEU A 112 11.52 -13.30 -1.39
CA LEU A 112 11.15 -14.69 -1.61
C LEU A 112 11.56 -15.05 -3.05
N PRO A 113 12.39 -16.09 -3.25
CA PRO A 113 12.96 -16.40 -4.57
C PRO A 113 11.96 -17.12 -5.50
N TYR A 114 10.69 -16.74 -5.45
CA TYR A 114 9.63 -17.35 -6.21
C TYR A 114 8.73 -16.32 -6.86
N GLN A 115 8.22 -16.64 -8.05
CA GLN A 115 7.19 -15.88 -8.72
C GLN A 115 5.84 -16.03 -8.00
N SER A 116 5.03 -14.99 -8.01
CA SER A 116 3.69 -15.02 -7.41
C SER A 116 2.72 -14.11 -8.17
N VAL A 117 1.44 -14.39 -8.04
CA VAL A 117 0.38 -13.60 -8.70
C VAL A 117 -0.61 -13.00 -7.72
N SER A 118 -0.69 -13.50 -6.50
CA SER A 118 -1.53 -12.92 -5.45
C SER A 118 -0.95 -13.17 -4.08
N VAL A 119 -1.25 -12.26 -3.17
CA VAL A 119 -0.88 -12.35 -1.76
C VAL A 119 -2.12 -11.97 -0.95
N ASP A 120 -2.52 -12.83 -0.04
CA ASP A 120 -3.58 -12.57 0.92
C ASP A 120 -3.05 -12.74 2.33
N THR A 121 -3.54 -11.94 3.27
CA THR A 121 -3.13 -11.99 4.66
C THR A 121 -4.31 -12.35 5.56
N PHE A 122 -4.06 -13.11 6.60
CA PHE A 122 -5.08 -13.45 7.58
C PHE A 122 -4.48 -13.63 8.97
N ASN A 123 -5.31 -13.44 9.98
CA ASN A 123 -4.92 -13.62 11.38
C ASN A 123 -5.62 -14.84 11.94
N SER A 124 -4.88 -15.68 12.64
CA SER A 124 -5.42 -16.82 13.36
C SER A 124 -4.68 -17.00 14.67
N LYS A 125 -5.40 -17.12 15.77
CA LYS A 125 -4.83 -17.32 17.12
C LYS A 125 -3.73 -16.31 17.45
N ASN A 126 -3.98 -15.03 17.15
CA ASN A 126 -3.06 -13.90 17.36
C ASN A 126 -1.77 -13.93 16.51
N ASP A 127 -1.68 -14.84 15.55
CA ASP A 127 -0.57 -14.88 14.59
C ASP A 127 -1.00 -14.38 13.23
N VAL A 128 -0.03 -13.81 12.51
CA VAL A 128 -0.22 -13.30 11.14
C VAL A 128 0.28 -14.33 10.14
N PHE A 129 -0.58 -14.66 9.19
CA PHE A 129 -0.29 -15.59 8.10
C PHE A 129 -0.46 -14.91 6.76
N VAL A 130 0.25 -15.43 5.77
CA VAL A 130 0.22 -14.95 4.39
C VAL A 130 0.06 -16.11 3.44
N ALA A 131 -0.95 -16.07 2.57
CA ALA A 131 -1.18 -17.05 1.52
C ALA A 131 -0.76 -16.49 0.18
N ILE A 132 0.19 -17.15 -0.50
CA ILE A 132 0.78 -16.69 -1.74
C ILE A 132 0.49 -17.69 -2.86
N ALA A 133 -0.16 -17.22 -3.93
CA ALA A 133 -0.40 -18.02 -5.11
C ALA A 133 0.83 -18.04 -6.02
N GLN A 134 1.40 -19.21 -6.23
CA GLN A 134 2.62 -19.40 -7.01
C GLN A 134 2.37 -20.40 -8.17
N PRO A 135 1.90 -19.92 -9.34
CA PRO A 135 1.59 -20.81 -10.47
C PRO A 135 2.77 -21.63 -10.94
N SER A 136 3.97 -21.03 -11.01
CA SER A 136 5.18 -21.71 -11.47
C SER A 136 5.69 -22.77 -10.51
N MET A 137 5.38 -22.65 -9.24
CA MET A 137 5.72 -23.64 -8.19
C MET A 137 4.59 -24.63 -7.94
N GLU A 138 3.47 -24.48 -8.65
CA GLU A 138 2.28 -25.34 -8.53
C GLU A 138 1.75 -25.42 -7.10
N ASN A 139 1.76 -24.28 -6.39
CA ASN A 139 1.31 -24.27 -5.00
C ASN A 139 0.66 -22.96 -4.57
N CYS A 140 -0.03 -23.05 -3.45
CA CYS A 140 -0.37 -21.94 -2.58
C CYS A 140 0.52 -22.07 -1.34
N MET A 141 1.49 -21.18 -1.20
CA MET A 141 2.40 -21.19 -0.05
C MET A 141 1.79 -20.40 1.08
N VAL A 142 1.75 -20.98 2.28
CA VAL A 142 1.32 -20.30 3.48
C VAL A 142 2.54 -19.99 4.33
N LEU A 143 2.74 -18.71 4.62
CA LEU A 143 3.80 -18.23 5.50
C LEU A 143 3.20 -17.80 6.83
N GLU A 144 4.00 -17.87 7.90
CA GLU A 144 3.66 -17.23 9.18
C GLU A 144 4.75 -16.23 9.58
N TRP A 145 4.36 -15.22 10.32
CA TRP A 145 5.30 -14.29 10.92
C TRP A 145 6.01 -14.94 12.10
N ASP A 146 7.35 -14.95 12.05
CA ASP A 146 8.18 -15.41 13.16
C ASP A 146 8.56 -14.24 14.05
N HIS A 147 8.04 -14.21 15.28
CA HIS A 147 8.30 -13.15 16.26
C HIS A 147 9.72 -13.13 16.80
N ILE A 148 10.50 -14.20 16.61
CA ILE A 148 11.88 -14.31 17.07
C ILE A 148 12.84 -13.85 15.99
N GLU A 149 12.76 -14.47 14.81
CA GLU A 149 13.61 -14.15 13.66
C GLU A 149 13.18 -12.87 12.95
N MET A 150 11.98 -12.36 13.26
CA MET A 150 11.41 -11.15 12.66
C MET A 150 11.35 -11.22 11.13
N ASN A 151 10.87 -12.34 10.63
CA ASN A 151 10.65 -12.58 9.21
C ASN A 151 9.44 -13.47 8.98
N PHE A 152 9.03 -13.58 7.71
CA PHE A 152 7.99 -14.51 7.28
C PHE A 152 8.67 -15.83 6.90
N ARG A 153 8.19 -16.93 7.47
CA ARG A 153 8.73 -18.27 7.24
C ARG A 153 7.65 -19.22 6.71
N SER A 154 8.08 -20.27 6.04
CA SER A 154 7.16 -21.30 5.53
C SER A 154 6.40 -21.97 6.67
N TYR A 155 5.09 -22.10 6.48
CA TYR A 155 4.20 -22.74 7.43
C TYR A 155 3.54 -23.98 6.83
N ASP A 156 2.92 -23.84 5.65
CA ASP A 156 2.29 -24.95 4.94
C ASP A 156 2.33 -24.70 3.43
N ASN A 157 2.01 -25.73 2.68
CA ASN A 157 2.08 -25.70 1.23
C ASN A 157 0.92 -26.50 0.64
N ILE A 158 0.04 -25.82 -0.08
CA ILE A 158 -1.11 -26.44 -0.74
C ILE A 158 -0.76 -26.63 -2.21
N THR A 159 -0.70 -27.89 -2.66
CA THR A 159 -0.35 -28.24 -4.05
C THR A 159 -1.55 -28.05 -4.99
N GLY A 160 -1.33 -27.55 -6.18
CA GLY A 160 -2.35 -27.38 -7.21
C GLY A 160 -1.77 -26.95 -8.54
N GLN A 161 -2.56 -26.99 -9.61
CA GLN A 161 -2.11 -26.71 -10.97
C GLN A 161 -2.59 -25.33 -11.44
N SER A 162 -1.64 -24.50 -11.86
CA SER A 162 -1.93 -23.15 -12.34
C SER A 162 -2.79 -22.36 -11.34
N ILE A 163 -2.35 -22.34 -10.09
CA ILE A 163 -3.01 -21.59 -9.03
C ILE A 163 -2.88 -20.11 -9.31
N VAL A 164 -4.00 -19.40 -9.40
CA VAL A 164 -4.05 -17.97 -9.68
C VAL A 164 -4.54 -17.14 -8.50
N GLY A 165 -5.05 -17.77 -7.46
CA GLY A 165 -5.48 -17.08 -6.26
C GLY A 165 -5.60 -18.01 -5.07
N CYS A 166 -5.23 -17.49 -3.90
CA CYS A 166 -5.42 -18.13 -2.61
C CYS A 166 -6.03 -17.12 -1.67
N LYS A 167 -7.25 -17.37 -1.20
CA LYS A 167 -7.95 -16.45 -0.30
C LYS A 167 -8.34 -17.17 0.97
N ALA A 168 -7.95 -16.62 2.12
CA ALA A 168 -8.31 -17.18 3.41
C ALA A 168 -9.70 -16.69 3.84
N ILE A 169 -10.47 -17.58 4.42
CA ILE A 169 -11.78 -17.30 4.99
C ILE A 169 -11.78 -17.77 6.43
N LEU A 170 -12.11 -16.86 7.35
CA LEU A 170 -12.25 -17.17 8.77
C LEU A 170 -13.72 -17.26 9.12
N VAL A 171 -14.15 -18.43 9.60
CA VAL A 171 -15.51 -18.65 10.08
C VAL A 171 -15.42 -19.15 11.53
N GLY A 172 -15.71 -18.27 12.48
CA GLY A 172 -15.47 -18.58 13.89
C GLY A 172 -13.98 -18.88 14.11
N ASP A 173 -13.71 -20.05 14.69
CA ASP A 173 -12.34 -20.53 14.90
C ASP A 173 -11.78 -21.36 13.74
N GLN A 174 -12.54 -21.51 12.66
CA GLN A 174 -12.16 -22.30 11.52
C GLN A 174 -11.48 -21.46 10.45
N VAL A 175 -10.40 -21.95 9.89
CA VAL A 175 -9.65 -21.31 8.82
C VAL A 175 -9.80 -22.12 7.54
N PHE A 176 -10.29 -21.47 6.49
CA PHE A 176 -10.39 -22.03 5.16
C PHE A 176 -9.51 -21.26 4.18
N VAL A 177 -9.03 -21.92 3.15
CA VAL A 177 -8.35 -21.28 2.03
C VAL A 177 -9.03 -21.70 0.74
N VAL A 178 -9.55 -20.73 0.01
CA VAL A 178 -10.08 -20.94 -1.35
C VAL A 178 -8.90 -20.90 -2.31
N VAL A 179 -8.67 -21.99 -3.02
CA VAL A 179 -7.61 -22.12 -4.01
C VAL A 179 -8.22 -22.09 -5.39
N ALA A 180 -7.99 -21.00 -6.12
CA ALA A 180 -8.48 -20.81 -7.48
C ALA A 180 -7.43 -21.31 -8.47
N GLN A 181 -7.80 -22.22 -9.37
CA GLN A 181 -6.91 -22.80 -10.37
C GLN A 181 -7.53 -22.77 -11.76
N LEU A 182 -6.66 -22.68 -12.77
CA LEU A 182 -7.07 -22.73 -14.17
C LEU A 182 -7.30 -24.16 -14.67
N PHE A 183 -6.65 -25.15 -14.02
CA PHE A 183 -6.78 -26.56 -14.38
C PHE A 183 -7.16 -27.40 -13.18
N GLY A 184 -7.98 -28.43 -13.41
CA GLY A 184 -8.39 -29.34 -12.36
C GLY A 184 -9.48 -28.84 -11.41
N GLY A 185 -10.05 -27.67 -11.69
CA GLY A 185 -11.06 -27.05 -10.85
C GLY A 185 -10.50 -26.36 -9.61
N SER A 186 -11.31 -25.52 -9.00
CA SER A 186 -10.94 -24.82 -7.76
C SER A 186 -11.42 -25.59 -6.54
N HIS A 187 -10.73 -25.42 -5.41
CA HIS A 187 -10.98 -26.18 -4.20
C HIS A 187 -10.95 -25.30 -2.97
N ILE A 188 -11.59 -25.76 -1.90
CA ILE A 188 -11.53 -25.15 -0.59
C ILE A 188 -10.80 -26.10 0.35
N TYR A 189 -9.77 -25.60 1.00
CA TYR A 189 -8.99 -26.34 2.01
C TYR A 189 -9.35 -25.80 3.39
N LYS A 190 -9.35 -26.69 4.38
CA LYS A 190 -9.60 -26.36 5.77
C LYS A 190 -8.37 -26.71 6.60
N TYR A 191 -7.98 -25.82 7.53
CA TYR A 191 -6.92 -26.13 8.48
C TYR A 191 -7.36 -27.22 9.45
N ASP A 192 -6.60 -28.30 9.51
CA ASP A 192 -6.81 -29.41 10.43
C ASP A 192 -5.79 -29.35 11.55
N GLU A 193 -6.25 -29.10 12.77
CA GLU A 193 -5.39 -28.96 13.95
C GLU A 193 -4.67 -30.27 14.31
N SER A 194 -5.28 -31.43 14.04
CA SER A 194 -4.68 -32.74 14.32
C SER A 194 -3.47 -32.99 13.45
N TRP A 195 -3.51 -32.57 12.17
CA TRP A 195 -2.43 -32.75 11.20
C TRP A 195 -1.54 -31.51 11.09
N THR A 196 -1.93 -30.42 11.71
CA THR A 196 -1.25 -29.13 11.63
C THR A 196 -1.00 -28.65 10.19
N LYS A 197 -1.97 -28.90 9.32
CA LYS A 197 -1.88 -28.53 7.89
C LYS A 197 -3.27 -28.31 7.30
N PHE A 198 -3.29 -27.69 6.13
CA PHE A 198 -4.51 -27.54 5.33
C PHE A 198 -4.81 -28.85 4.60
N VAL A 199 -6.05 -29.30 4.71
CA VAL A 199 -6.53 -30.50 4.02
C VAL A 199 -7.72 -30.13 3.14
N LYS A 200 -7.89 -30.86 2.04
CA LYS A 200 -8.99 -30.61 1.12
C LYS A 200 -10.33 -30.80 1.84
N PHE A 201 -11.18 -29.81 1.73
CA PHE A 201 -12.47 -29.79 2.39
C PHE A 201 -13.62 -29.90 1.40
N GLN A 202 -13.57 -29.17 0.28
CA GLN A 202 -14.66 -29.08 -0.67
C GLN A 202 -14.15 -28.73 -2.07
N ASP A 203 -14.85 -29.23 -3.10
CA ASP A 203 -14.62 -28.88 -4.49
C ASP A 203 -15.59 -27.77 -4.92
N ILE A 204 -15.14 -26.90 -5.82
CA ILE A 204 -15.97 -25.90 -6.48
C ILE A 204 -16.30 -26.43 -7.88
N GLU A 205 -17.58 -26.39 -8.24
CA GLU A 205 -18.07 -26.94 -9.52
C GLU A 205 -17.39 -26.27 -10.73
N VAL A 206 -16.70 -27.08 -11.54
CA VAL A 206 -16.00 -26.63 -12.76
C VAL A 206 -16.97 -26.04 -13.79
N SER A 207 -18.22 -26.54 -13.82
CA SER A 207 -19.25 -26.02 -14.72
C SER A 207 -19.59 -24.55 -14.49
N ARG A 208 -19.30 -24.02 -13.30
CA ARG A 208 -19.55 -22.62 -12.91
C ARG A 208 -18.30 -21.77 -13.02
N ILE A 209 -17.18 -22.28 -12.52
CA ILE A 209 -15.92 -21.54 -12.41
C ILE A 209 -14.83 -22.28 -13.20
N SER A 210 -14.42 -21.69 -14.32
CA SER A 210 -13.37 -22.27 -15.17
C SER A 210 -12.16 -21.36 -15.37
N LYS A 211 -12.32 -20.04 -15.36
CA LYS A 211 -11.21 -19.07 -15.40
C LYS A 211 -11.35 -18.07 -14.26
N PRO A 212 -11.09 -18.50 -13.02
CA PRO A 212 -11.16 -17.60 -11.89
C PRO A 212 -10.08 -16.51 -11.97
N ASN A 213 -10.44 -15.28 -11.62
CA ASN A 213 -9.53 -14.15 -11.62
C ASN A 213 -9.39 -13.51 -10.25
N ASP A 214 -10.50 -13.40 -9.51
CA ASP A 214 -10.52 -12.74 -8.22
C ASP A 214 -11.49 -13.46 -7.29
N ILE A 215 -11.15 -13.42 -6.00
CA ILE A 215 -11.96 -13.96 -4.91
C ILE A 215 -12.17 -12.82 -3.94
N GLU A 216 -13.41 -12.42 -3.72
CA GLU A 216 -13.77 -11.38 -2.77
C GLU A 216 -14.59 -11.96 -1.63
N LEU A 217 -14.13 -11.70 -0.40
CA LEU A 217 -14.75 -12.18 0.82
C LEU A 217 -15.58 -11.06 1.44
N PHE A 218 -16.78 -11.38 1.90
CA PHE A 218 -17.61 -10.39 2.58
C PHE A 218 -18.60 -11.01 3.54
N GLU A 219 -19.13 -10.17 4.42
CA GLU A 219 -20.13 -10.53 5.41
C GLU A 219 -21.34 -9.60 5.29
N ILE A 220 -22.54 -10.16 5.26
CA ILE A 220 -23.78 -9.41 5.26
C ILE A 220 -24.69 -10.02 6.35
N ASP A 221 -25.19 -9.20 7.28
CA ASP A 221 -26.06 -9.62 8.36
C ASP A 221 -25.52 -10.83 9.15
N SER A 222 -24.23 -10.79 9.48
CA SER A 222 -23.50 -11.86 10.19
C SER A 222 -23.40 -13.18 9.44
N GLU A 223 -23.74 -13.21 8.16
CA GLU A 223 -23.58 -14.36 7.27
C GLU A 223 -22.36 -14.19 6.39
N MET A 224 -21.59 -15.27 6.22
CA MET A 224 -20.32 -15.25 5.47
C MET A 224 -20.53 -15.68 4.03
N PHE A 225 -19.98 -14.86 3.12
CA PHE A 225 -20.01 -15.07 1.66
C PHE A 225 -18.64 -14.90 1.06
N PHE A 226 -18.44 -15.49 -0.10
CA PHE A 226 -17.41 -15.06 -1.03
C PHE A 226 -17.92 -15.13 -2.46
N VAL A 227 -17.33 -14.32 -3.32
CA VAL A 227 -17.62 -14.33 -4.76
C VAL A 227 -16.34 -14.67 -5.51
N ILE A 228 -16.47 -15.47 -6.57
CA ILE A 228 -15.40 -15.71 -7.52
C ILE A 228 -15.77 -15.04 -8.83
N ALA A 229 -14.94 -14.10 -9.29
CA ALA A 229 -15.05 -13.47 -10.58
C ALA A 229 -14.46 -14.41 -11.64
N ASP A 230 -15.24 -14.78 -12.64
CA ASP A 230 -14.85 -15.69 -13.71
C ASP A 230 -14.81 -14.96 -15.06
N SER A 231 -13.68 -15.06 -15.76
CA SER A 231 -13.47 -14.41 -17.05
C SER A 231 -13.69 -15.32 -18.25
N SER A 232 -14.09 -16.57 -18.04
CA SER A 232 -14.36 -17.47 -19.16
C SER A 232 -15.61 -17.06 -19.93
N LYS A 233 -15.66 -17.45 -21.20
CA LYS A 233 -16.79 -17.11 -22.07
C LYS A 233 -18.11 -17.73 -21.60
N ALA A 234 -18.05 -18.91 -20.99
CA ALA A 234 -19.23 -19.62 -20.52
C ALA A 234 -19.31 -19.69 -18.98
N GLY A 235 -18.36 -19.04 -18.29
CA GLY A 235 -18.33 -19.02 -16.83
C GLY A 235 -19.33 -18.05 -16.23
N LEU A 236 -19.68 -18.33 -14.99
CA LEU A 236 -20.61 -17.53 -14.20
C LEU A 236 -19.90 -17.07 -12.93
N SER A 237 -19.67 -15.77 -12.81
CA SER A 237 -19.25 -15.22 -11.53
C SER A 237 -20.30 -15.58 -10.50
N THR A 238 -19.88 -16.27 -9.42
CA THR A 238 -20.83 -16.92 -8.49
C THR A 238 -20.53 -16.47 -7.06
N VAL A 239 -21.59 -16.18 -6.33
CA VAL A 239 -21.56 -15.93 -4.88
C VAL A 239 -21.80 -17.25 -4.16
N TYR A 240 -20.92 -17.57 -3.21
CA TYR A 240 -21.03 -18.73 -2.35
C TYR A 240 -21.35 -18.29 -0.92
N LYS A 241 -22.13 -19.10 -0.22
CA LYS A 241 -22.58 -18.80 1.14
C LYS A 241 -22.24 -19.96 2.08
N TRP A 242 -21.81 -19.64 3.29
CA TRP A 242 -21.59 -20.60 4.37
C TRP A 242 -22.90 -21.04 5.00
N ASN A 243 -23.10 -22.37 5.14
CA ASN A 243 -24.32 -22.95 5.74
C ASN A 243 -24.05 -23.76 7.02
N ASN A 244 -22.94 -23.53 7.71
CA ASN A 244 -22.44 -24.26 8.88
C ASN A 244 -21.86 -25.65 8.58
N LYS A 245 -22.00 -26.17 7.36
CA LYS A 245 -21.42 -27.44 6.91
C LYS A 245 -20.44 -27.27 5.77
N GLY A 246 -20.59 -26.26 5.00
CA GLY A 246 -19.76 -25.97 3.84
C GLY A 246 -20.22 -24.70 3.12
N PHE A 247 -19.61 -24.43 1.99
CA PHE A 247 -19.98 -23.35 1.11
C PHE A 247 -20.79 -23.92 -0.05
N TYR A 248 -21.88 -23.25 -0.38
CA TYR A 248 -22.72 -23.63 -1.50
C TYR A 248 -22.94 -22.46 -2.44
N SER A 249 -23.18 -22.77 -3.72
CA SER A 249 -23.47 -21.73 -4.72
C SER A 249 -24.80 -21.08 -4.37
N TYR A 250 -24.76 -19.79 -4.08
CA TYR A 250 -25.89 -19.02 -3.59
C TYR A 250 -26.55 -18.21 -4.69
N GLN A 251 -25.74 -17.53 -5.51
CA GLN A 251 -26.23 -16.71 -6.61
C GLN A 251 -25.22 -16.67 -7.75
N SER A 252 -25.70 -16.91 -8.97
CA SER A 252 -24.95 -16.59 -10.18
C SER A 252 -25.27 -15.17 -10.58
N LEU A 253 -24.24 -14.34 -10.81
CA LEU A 253 -24.43 -12.89 -10.96
C LEU A 253 -24.87 -12.53 -12.38
N HIS A 254 -24.11 -12.91 -13.40
CA HIS A 254 -24.47 -12.71 -14.80
C HIS A 254 -23.62 -13.58 -15.72
N GLU A 255 -24.09 -13.77 -16.94
CA GLU A 255 -23.40 -14.51 -17.99
C GLU A 255 -22.71 -13.56 -18.96
N TRP A 256 -21.62 -14.03 -19.59
CA TRP A 256 -20.96 -13.39 -20.74
C TRP A 256 -20.19 -12.09 -20.47
N PHE A 257 -20.03 -11.67 -19.24
CA PHE A 257 -19.33 -10.43 -18.89
C PHE A 257 -17.81 -10.57 -18.78
N ARG A 258 -17.28 -11.78 -18.64
CA ARG A 258 -15.84 -12.05 -18.49
C ARG A 258 -15.22 -11.21 -17.39
N ASP A 259 -15.73 -11.37 -16.17
CA ASP A 259 -15.32 -10.58 -15.04
C ASP A 259 -13.86 -10.82 -14.65
N THR A 260 -13.13 -9.74 -14.45
CA THR A 260 -11.73 -9.76 -14.02
C THR A 260 -11.56 -9.48 -12.56
N ASP A 261 -12.53 -8.82 -11.90
CA ASP A 261 -12.44 -8.41 -10.51
C ASP A 261 -13.83 -8.22 -9.91
N ALA A 262 -13.92 -8.43 -8.60
CA ALA A 262 -15.10 -8.16 -7.81
C ALA A 262 -14.68 -7.41 -6.54
N GLU A 263 -15.37 -6.31 -6.24
CA GLU A 263 -15.11 -5.50 -5.05
C GLU A 263 -16.38 -5.33 -4.25
N PHE A 264 -16.36 -5.77 -3.00
CA PHE A 264 -17.45 -5.57 -2.05
C PHE A 264 -17.22 -4.28 -1.28
N LEU A 265 -18.26 -3.44 -1.14
CA LEU A 265 -18.18 -2.19 -0.40
C LEU A 265 -19.55 -1.80 0.18
N ASP A 266 -19.49 -0.96 1.19
CA ASP A 266 -20.69 -0.30 1.74
C ASP A 266 -20.78 1.10 1.14
N ILE A 267 -21.96 1.46 0.62
CA ILE A 267 -22.27 2.81 0.15
C ILE A 267 -23.52 3.26 0.89
N ASP A 268 -23.37 4.27 1.74
CA ASP A 268 -24.45 4.87 2.52
C ASP A 268 -25.25 3.83 3.36
N GLY A 269 -24.54 2.88 3.97
CA GLY A 269 -25.12 1.84 4.81
C GLY A 269 -25.72 0.66 4.07
N LYS A 270 -25.54 0.59 2.75
CA LYS A 270 -26.03 -0.51 1.91
C LYS A 270 -24.90 -1.29 1.30
N SER A 271 -25.00 -2.61 1.28
CA SER A 271 -24.00 -3.49 0.69
C SER A 271 -24.07 -3.48 -0.84
N HIS A 272 -22.92 -3.35 -1.47
CA HIS A 272 -22.77 -3.31 -2.92
C HIS A 272 -21.64 -4.22 -3.38
N LEU A 273 -21.70 -4.61 -4.63
CA LEU A 273 -20.65 -5.38 -5.29
C LEU A 273 -20.37 -4.75 -6.67
N ILE A 274 -19.11 -4.40 -6.91
CA ILE A 274 -18.68 -3.86 -8.19
C ILE A 274 -17.98 -4.96 -8.97
N LEU A 275 -18.46 -5.24 -10.19
CA LEU A 275 -17.84 -6.21 -11.08
C LEU A 275 -17.16 -5.47 -12.22
N SER A 276 -15.90 -5.82 -12.44
CA SER A 276 -15.07 -5.23 -13.51
C SER A 276 -14.87 -6.23 -14.64
N SER A 277 -14.88 -5.72 -15.86
CA SER A 277 -14.60 -6.49 -17.07
C SER A 277 -13.89 -5.60 -18.08
N ARG A 278 -12.98 -6.17 -18.86
CA ARG A 278 -12.28 -5.41 -19.90
C ARG A 278 -13.19 -5.05 -21.10
N SER A 279 -14.27 -5.77 -21.26
CA SER A 279 -15.18 -5.61 -22.41
C SER A 279 -16.34 -4.66 -22.14
N GLN A 280 -16.56 -4.27 -20.89
CA GLN A 280 -17.69 -3.45 -20.49
C GLN A 280 -17.28 -2.48 -19.37
N VAL A 281 -18.10 -1.44 -19.15
CA VAL A 281 -17.93 -0.56 -18.00
C VAL A 281 -18.20 -1.33 -16.70
N PRO A 282 -17.55 -0.95 -15.58
CA PRO A 282 -17.82 -1.58 -14.30
C PRO A 282 -19.30 -1.43 -13.91
N ILE A 283 -19.91 -2.51 -13.44
CA ILE A 283 -21.30 -2.51 -12.99
C ILE A 283 -21.34 -2.58 -11.46
N ILE A 284 -22.33 -1.87 -10.89
CA ILE A 284 -22.55 -1.82 -9.47
C ILE A 284 -23.84 -2.53 -9.14
N LEU A 285 -23.74 -3.63 -8.39
CA LEU A 285 -24.88 -4.37 -7.88
C LEU A 285 -25.18 -3.92 -6.45
N GLN A 286 -26.45 -3.91 -6.08
CA GLN A 286 -26.88 -3.58 -4.72
C GLN A 286 -27.55 -4.80 -4.10
N TRP A 287 -27.25 -5.03 -2.81
CA TRP A 287 -27.92 -6.07 -2.04
C TRP A 287 -29.36 -5.68 -1.75
N ASN A 288 -30.30 -6.54 -2.16
CA ASN A 288 -31.71 -6.38 -1.86
C ASN A 288 -32.04 -7.14 -0.57
N LYS A 289 -32.46 -6.42 0.47
CA LYS A 289 -32.71 -7.00 1.81
C LYS A 289 -33.92 -7.94 1.83
N VAL A 290 -34.86 -7.81 0.92
CA VAL A 290 -36.06 -8.67 0.86
C VAL A 290 -35.74 -9.99 0.18
N SER A 291 -35.20 -9.94 -1.03
CA SER A 291 -34.78 -11.15 -1.76
C SER A 291 -33.49 -11.77 -1.25
N LYS A 292 -32.71 -11.00 -0.47
CA LYS A 292 -31.37 -11.37 0.00
C LYS A 292 -30.45 -11.77 -1.17
N LYS A 293 -30.48 -10.99 -2.23
CA LYS A 293 -29.67 -11.20 -3.43
C LYS A 293 -29.15 -9.86 -3.95
N PHE A 294 -28.07 -9.92 -4.71
CA PHE A 294 -27.58 -8.76 -5.45
C PHE A 294 -28.44 -8.51 -6.67
N VAL A 295 -28.80 -7.26 -6.89
CA VAL A 295 -29.56 -6.82 -8.07
C VAL A 295 -28.83 -5.68 -8.78
N PRO A 296 -28.96 -5.56 -10.11
CA PRO A 296 -28.37 -4.44 -10.84
C PRO A 296 -28.85 -3.10 -10.26
N HIS A 297 -27.93 -2.17 -10.08
CA HIS A 297 -28.20 -0.86 -9.53
C HIS A 297 -27.73 0.27 -10.43
N SER A 298 -26.45 0.30 -10.77
CA SER A 298 -25.85 1.36 -11.57
C SER A 298 -24.56 0.87 -12.24
N GLU A 299 -23.89 1.78 -12.92
CA GLU A 299 -22.62 1.52 -13.57
C GLU A 299 -21.68 2.72 -13.41
N ILE A 300 -20.40 2.53 -13.67
CA ILE A 300 -19.42 3.63 -13.76
C ILE A 300 -19.26 3.96 -15.24
N PRO A 301 -19.90 5.03 -15.74
CA PRO A 301 -19.93 5.31 -17.17
C PRO A 301 -18.59 5.76 -17.71
N ASN A 302 -18.37 5.60 -19.01
CA ASN A 302 -17.19 6.09 -19.75
C ASN A 302 -15.85 5.51 -19.27
N MET A 303 -15.87 4.37 -18.56
CA MET A 303 -14.69 3.68 -18.08
C MET A 303 -14.58 2.30 -18.72
N GLU A 304 -13.95 2.24 -19.87
CA GLU A 304 -13.67 0.98 -20.57
C GLU A 304 -12.29 0.44 -20.19
N ASP A 305 -12.07 -0.86 -20.42
CA ASP A 305 -10.81 -1.57 -20.16
C ASP A 305 -10.37 -1.49 -18.68
N VAL A 306 -11.31 -1.55 -17.75
CA VAL A 306 -11.02 -1.57 -16.32
C VAL A 306 -10.74 -3.00 -15.88
N LEU A 307 -9.53 -3.26 -15.40
CA LEU A 307 -9.12 -4.58 -14.88
C LEU A 307 -9.67 -4.83 -13.48
N ALA A 308 -9.68 -3.81 -12.64
CA ALA A 308 -10.07 -3.93 -11.24
C ALA A 308 -10.55 -2.59 -10.70
N VAL A 309 -11.47 -2.69 -9.74
CA VAL A 309 -11.93 -1.55 -8.93
C VAL A 309 -11.67 -1.91 -7.47
N LYS A 310 -10.99 -1.04 -6.73
CA LYS A 310 -10.78 -1.19 -5.28
C LYS A 310 -11.36 0.01 -4.56
N SER A 311 -12.01 -0.25 -3.43
CA SER A 311 -12.59 0.80 -2.58
C SER A 311 -11.71 1.07 -1.37
N PHE A 312 -11.71 2.31 -0.92
CA PHE A 312 -11.03 2.71 0.30
C PHE A 312 -11.69 3.94 0.90
N ARG A 313 -11.45 4.16 2.19
CA ARG A 313 -11.98 5.31 2.91
C ARG A 313 -10.85 6.16 3.47
N MET A 314 -10.99 7.47 3.33
CA MET A 314 -10.13 8.46 3.99
C MET A 314 -11.02 9.52 4.62
N GLN A 315 -10.84 9.77 5.92
CA GLN A 315 -11.57 10.84 6.63
C GLN A 315 -13.09 10.80 6.37
N ASP A 316 -13.69 9.61 6.51
CA ASP A 316 -15.11 9.35 6.29
C ASP A 316 -15.62 9.51 4.86
N ASN A 317 -14.74 9.75 3.90
CA ASN A 317 -15.08 9.78 2.48
C ASN A 317 -14.78 8.43 1.81
N LEU A 318 -15.63 8.05 0.89
CA LEU A 318 -15.47 6.83 0.10
C LEU A 318 -14.85 7.14 -1.26
N TYR A 319 -13.82 6.36 -1.59
CA TYR A 319 -13.08 6.48 -2.85
C TYR A 319 -12.98 5.14 -3.56
N LEU A 320 -12.76 5.21 -4.86
CA LEU A 320 -12.44 4.04 -5.70
C LEU A 320 -11.13 4.29 -6.45
N THR A 321 -10.38 3.22 -6.67
CA THR A 321 -9.32 3.17 -7.67
C THR A 321 -9.77 2.29 -8.82
N LEU A 322 -9.57 2.76 -10.05
CA LEU A 322 -9.84 2.00 -11.27
C LEU A 322 -8.53 1.74 -11.99
N THR A 323 -8.15 0.47 -12.08
CA THR A 323 -6.94 0.04 -12.79
C THR A 323 -7.26 -0.16 -14.26
N ARG A 324 -6.53 0.52 -15.13
CA ARG A 324 -6.69 0.39 -16.59
C ARG A 324 -5.38 -0.02 -17.24
N PHE A 325 -5.41 -1.05 -18.07
CA PHE A 325 -4.23 -1.48 -18.81
C PHE A 325 -3.91 -0.51 -19.98
N ILE A 326 -4.96 -0.08 -20.69
CA ILE A 326 -4.86 0.90 -21.76
C ILE A 326 -5.42 2.23 -21.25
N GLY A 327 -4.58 3.26 -21.27
CA GLY A 327 -4.94 4.58 -20.75
C GLY A 327 -4.62 4.75 -19.27
N ASP A 328 -4.94 5.93 -18.78
CA ASP A 328 -4.63 6.29 -17.38
C ASP A 328 -5.59 5.60 -16.42
N SER A 329 -5.06 5.14 -15.29
CA SER A 329 -5.85 4.69 -14.17
C SER A 329 -6.49 5.89 -13.45
N ARG A 330 -7.56 5.65 -12.69
CA ARG A 330 -8.37 6.73 -12.12
C ARG A 330 -8.55 6.57 -10.61
N VAL A 331 -8.69 7.70 -9.95
CA VAL A 331 -9.18 7.78 -8.56
C VAL A 331 -10.51 8.52 -8.59
N MET A 332 -11.53 7.94 -7.97
CA MET A 332 -12.87 8.50 -7.92
C MET A 332 -13.33 8.69 -6.48
N LYS A 333 -14.21 9.65 -6.26
CA LYS A 333 -14.79 9.94 -4.96
C LYS A 333 -16.31 9.87 -5.04
N TRP A 334 -16.93 9.30 -4.02
CA TRP A 334 -18.39 9.30 -3.86
C TRP A 334 -18.89 10.68 -3.43
N ASN A 335 -19.81 11.26 -4.20
CA ASN A 335 -20.37 12.59 -3.94
C ASN A 335 -21.80 12.55 -3.38
N ASN A 336 -22.24 11.44 -2.81
CA ASN A 336 -23.56 11.12 -2.31
C ASN A 336 -24.61 10.78 -3.39
N LYS A 337 -24.23 10.82 -4.66
CA LYS A 337 -25.10 10.43 -5.80
C LYS A 337 -24.41 9.48 -6.74
N GLN A 338 -23.15 9.73 -7.03
CA GLN A 338 -22.36 8.95 -7.98
C GLN A 338 -20.87 9.08 -7.67
N PHE A 339 -20.07 8.22 -8.28
CA PHE A 339 -18.62 8.37 -8.22
C PHE A 339 -18.17 9.37 -9.27
N VAL A 340 -17.36 10.34 -8.84
CA VAL A 340 -16.78 11.36 -9.72
C VAL A 340 -15.26 11.26 -9.73
N GLU A 341 -14.65 11.47 -10.89
CA GLU A 341 -13.20 11.44 -11.03
C GLU A 341 -12.58 12.62 -10.27
N ILE A 342 -11.57 12.34 -9.45
CA ILE A 342 -10.80 13.38 -8.76
C ILE A 342 -9.35 13.42 -9.24
N GLN A 343 -8.83 12.34 -9.80
CA GLN A 343 -7.45 12.30 -10.28
C GLN A 343 -7.28 11.21 -11.34
N ALA A 344 -6.49 11.53 -12.37
CA ALA A 344 -5.96 10.56 -13.33
C ALA A 344 -4.52 10.24 -12.94
N LEU A 345 -4.17 8.96 -12.93
CA LEU A 345 -2.81 8.49 -12.68
C LEU A 345 -2.23 8.01 -14.01
N PRO A 346 -1.24 8.74 -14.58
CA PRO A 346 -0.60 8.30 -15.80
C PRO A 346 -0.05 6.88 -15.64
N SER A 347 -0.50 5.96 -16.47
CA SER A 347 -0.07 4.58 -16.41
C SER A 347 0.00 3.97 -17.80
N ARG A 348 0.90 3.01 -17.97
CA ARG A 348 1.08 2.27 -19.21
C ARG A 348 1.25 0.80 -18.87
N GLY A 349 0.26 0.00 -19.26
CA GLY A 349 0.24 -1.42 -18.93
C GLY A 349 0.04 -1.67 -17.44
N ALA A 350 -0.81 -0.87 -16.78
CA ALA A 350 -1.12 -1.07 -15.37
C ALA A 350 -1.83 -2.40 -15.15
N MET A 351 -1.34 -3.18 -14.19
CA MET A 351 -1.89 -4.48 -13.83
C MET A 351 -2.56 -4.46 -12.47
N THR A 352 -2.15 -3.56 -11.59
CA THR A 352 -2.72 -3.45 -10.24
C THR A 352 -2.58 -2.02 -9.72
N LEU A 353 -3.58 -1.58 -8.99
CA LEU A 353 -3.59 -0.29 -8.29
C LEU A 353 -4.25 -0.52 -6.95
N GLN A 354 -3.45 -0.61 -5.90
CA GLN A 354 -3.90 -1.01 -4.57
C GLN A 354 -3.83 0.15 -3.59
N PRO A 355 -4.97 0.56 -3.02
CA PRO A 355 -4.97 1.48 -1.88
C PRO A 355 -4.57 0.76 -0.60
N PHE A 356 -3.80 1.44 0.24
CA PHE A 356 -3.42 0.95 1.57
C PHE A 356 -3.02 2.12 2.47
N SER A 357 -2.89 1.85 3.76
CA SER A 357 -2.49 2.87 4.73
C SER A 357 -1.57 2.28 5.80
N PHE A 358 -0.59 3.08 6.22
CA PHE A 358 0.26 2.80 7.35
C PHE A 358 0.44 4.07 8.18
N LYS A 359 0.30 3.95 9.51
CA LYS A 359 0.60 5.04 10.45
C LYS A 359 -0.02 6.39 10.04
N ASN A 360 -1.33 6.36 9.71
CA ASN A 360 -2.11 7.53 9.29
C ASN A 360 -1.69 8.16 7.96
N ASN A 361 -0.82 7.50 7.20
CA ASN A 361 -0.52 7.89 5.83
C ASN A 361 -1.31 7.01 4.86
N TYR A 362 -1.90 7.63 3.85
CA TYR A 362 -2.66 6.93 2.82
C TYR A 362 -1.85 6.85 1.53
N TYR A 363 -1.79 5.65 0.96
CA TYR A 363 -0.98 5.36 -0.22
C TYR A 363 -1.79 4.66 -1.31
N LEU A 364 -1.32 4.81 -2.54
CA LEU A 364 -1.73 3.97 -3.67
C LEU A 364 -0.47 3.36 -4.28
N ALA A 365 -0.49 2.05 -4.52
CA ALA A 365 0.57 1.37 -5.23
C ALA A 365 0.09 0.98 -6.63
N LEU A 366 0.76 1.52 -7.65
CA LEU A 366 0.46 1.30 -9.06
C LEU A 366 1.55 0.42 -9.67
N GLY A 367 1.17 -0.79 -10.08
CA GLY A 367 2.08 -1.74 -10.71
C GLY A 367 1.83 -1.81 -12.21
N SER A 368 2.89 -1.64 -13.00
CA SER A 368 2.82 -1.61 -14.46
C SER A 368 3.85 -2.56 -15.08
N ASP A 369 3.48 -3.17 -16.21
CA ASP A 369 4.36 -4.09 -16.94
C ASP A 369 5.49 -3.36 -17.69
N TYR A 370 5.32 -2.10 -18.04
CA TYR A 370 6.23 -1.35 -18.91
C TYR A 370 7.02 -0.26 -18.22
N THR A 371 6.74 0.02 -16.94
CA THR A 371 7.41 1.07 -16.17
C THR A 371 7.70 0.60 -14.76
N PHE A 372 8.48 1.40 -14.00
CA PHE A 372 8.61 1.19 -12.57
C PHE A 372 7.24 1.24 -11.89
N SER A 373 7.07 0.42 -10.86
CA SER A 373 5.92 0.54 -9.98
C SER A 373 6.05 1.81 -9.16
N GLN A 374 4.92 2.46 -8.90
CA GLN A 374 4.88 3.77 -8.27
C GLN A 374 4.04 3.71 -7.01
N ILE A 375 4.56 4.29 -5.93
CA ILE A 375 3.82 4.50 -4.70
C ILE A 375 3.47 5.98 -4.61
N TYR A 376 2.18 6.28 -4.54
CA TYR A 376 1.65 7.61 -4.34
C TYR A 376 1.25 7.80 -2.89
N GLN A 377 1.44 8.98 -2.36
CA GLN A 377 1.03 9.37 -1.01
C GLN A 377 -0.01 10.48 -1.08
N TRP A 378 -1.05 10.39 -0.25
CA TRP A 378 -2.07 11.42 -0.16
C TRP A 378 -1.52 12.70 0.44
N ASP A 379 -1.73 13.82 -0.28
CA ASP A 379 -1.47 15.18 0.19
C ASP A 379 -2.79 15.79 0.64
N GLY A 380 -2.98 15.92 1.95
CA GLY A 380 -4.23 16.43 2.53
C GLY A 380 -4.49 17.90 2.28
N GLU A 381 -3.46 18.68 1.96
CA GLU A 381 -3.62 20.11 1.64
C GLU A 381 -4.12 20.29 0.21
N LYS A 382 -3.46 19.65 -0.74
CA LYS A 382 -3.80 19.74 -2.17
C LYS A 382 -4.91 18.78 -2.57
N LYS A 383 -5.26 17.83 -1.72
CA LYS A 383 -6.28 16.78 -1.96
C LYS A 383 -6.02 15.97 -3.22
N ILE A 384 -4.77 15.57 -3.40
CA ILE A 384 -4.32 14.70 -4.48
C ILE A 384 -3.34 13.66 -3.96
N PHE A 385 -3.16 12.57 -4.71
CA PHE A 385 -2.09 11.63 -4.51
C PHE A 385 -0.85 12.11 -5.28
N ARG A 386 0.28 12.22 -4.58
CA ARG A 386 1.55 12.67 -5.17
C ARG A 386 2.51 11.50 -5.27
N LEU A 387 3.29 11.44 -6.34
CA LEU A 387 4.33 10.43 -6.47
C LEU A 387 5.29 10.54 -5.28
N PHE A 388 5.39 9.44 -4.54
CA PHE A 388 6.20 9.36 -3.33
C PHE A 388 7.48 8.57 -3.56
N LYS A 389 7.37 7.39 -4.19
CA LYS A 389 8.50 6.51 -4.44
C LYS A 389 8.26 5.63 -5.66
N GLU A 390 9.32 5.35 -6.39
CA GLU A 390 9.32 4.32 -7.42
C GLU A 390 10.02 3.07 -6.89
N ILE A 391 9.46 1.91 -7.18
CA ILE A 391 10.04 0.62 -6.83
C ILE A 391 10.11 -0.25 -8.09
N TYR A 392 11.15 -1.08 -8.16
CA TYR A 392 11.29 -2.01 -9.27
C TYR A 392 10.67 -3.36 -8.91
N VAL A 393 9.59 -3.71 -9.60
CA VAL A 393 8.94 -5.01 -9.52
C VAL A 393 8.70 -5.48 -10.95
N GLN A 394 9.30 -6.59 -11.32
CA GLN A 394 9.16 -7.14 -12.67
C GLN A 394 7.77 -7.78 -12.82
N ALA A 395 7.00 -7.33 -13.80
CA ALA A 395 5.65 -7.84 -14.06
C ALA A 395 4.80 -7.91 -12.78
N PRO A 396 4.52 -6.79 -12.12
CA PRO A 396 3.76 -6.77 -10.87
C PRO A 396 2.33 -7.27 -11.08
N ARG A 397 1.79 -8.04 -10.10
CA ARG A 397 0.43 -8.58 -10.19
C ARG A 397 -0.45 -8.21 -9.02
N SER A 398 0.11 -8.05 -7.83
CA SER A 398 -0.63 -7.60 -6.65
C SER A 398 0.28 -6.93 -5.64
N PHE A 399 -0.32 -6.04 -4.86
CA PHE A 399 0.31 -5.43 -3.69
C PHE A 399 -0.58 -5.68 -2.49
N THR A 400 0.01 -6.00 -1.35
CA THR A 400 -0.74 -6.32 -0.13
C THR A 400 -0.01 -5.78 1.09
N ALA A 401 -0.72 -5.06 1.93
CA ALA A 401 -0.19 -4.49 3.16
C ALA A 401 -0.60 -5.33 4.37
N VAL A 402 0.30 -5.51 5.31
CA VAL A 402 0.04 -6.20 6.56
C VAL A 402 0.87 -5.59 7.68
N SER A 403 0.32 -5.52 8.88
CA SER A 403 1.04 -5.04 10.07
C SER A 403 1.09 -6.13 11.11
N THR A 404 2.25 -6.29 11.74
CA THR A 404 2.49 -7.23 12.85
C THR A 404 3.64 -6.71 13.70
N ASP A 405 3.58 -6.95 15.04
CA ASP A 405 4.62 -6.52 15.98
C ASP A 405 4.97 -5.02 15.87
N ARG A 406 3.97 -4.18 15.62
CA ARG A 406 4.11 -2.73 15.40
C ARG A 406 4.98 -2.36 14.18
N ARG A 407 5.16 -3.30 13.28
CA ARG A 407 5.88 -3.13 12.01
C ARG A 407 4.90 -3.26 10.86
N ASP A 408 5.18 -2.53 9.79
CA ASP A 408 4.32 -2.45 8.62
C ASP A 408 5.04 -3.05 7.41
N PHE A 409 4.42 -4.03 6.76
CA PHE A 409 4.98 -4.73 5.62
C PHE A 409 4.12 -4.60 4.38
N PHE A 410 4.78 -4.57 3.26
CA PHE A 410 4.18 -4.40 1.95
C PHE A 410 4.72 -5.47 1.01
N PHE A 411 3.84 -6.37 0.58
CA PHE A 411 4.16 -7.47 -0.33
C PHE A 411 3.93 -7.05 -1.77
N ALA A 412 4.90 -7.31 -2.64
CA ALA A 412 4.79 -7.10 -4.07
C ALA A 412 4.94 -8.41 -4.81
N SER A 413 3.85 -8.88 -5.44
CA SER A 413 3.86 -10.07 -6.28
C SER A 413 4.47 -9.78 -7.63
N SER A 414 5.26 -10.70 -8.14
CA SER A 414 5.87 -10.60 -9.47
C SER A 414 5.61 -11.87 -10.27
N PHE A 415 5.13 -11.70 -11.50
CA PHE A 415 4.88 -12.82 -12.42
C PHE A 415 6.17 -13.37 -13.04
N LYS A 416 7.20 -12.54 -13.15
CA LYS A 416 8.47 -12.93 -13.81
C LYS A 416 9.69 -12.91 -12.89
N GLY A 417 9.60 -12.25 -11.75
CA GLY A 417 10.71 -12.10 -10.81
C GLY A 417 10.37 -12.62 -9.42
N ASN A 418 11.16 -12.23 -8.44
CA ASN A 418 10.97 -12.62 -7.05
C ASN A 418 9.83 -11.84 -6.39
N THR A 419 9.16 -12.47 -5.45
CA THR A 419 8.22 -11.80 -4.55
C THR A 419 9.01 -10.99 -3.53
N GLN A 420 8.74 -9.70 -3.41
CA GLN A 420 9.46 -8.80 -2.52
C GLN A 420 8.58 -8.40 -1.35
N ILE A 421 9.20 -8.31 -0.18
CA ILE A 421 8.56 -7.83 1.04
C ILE A 421 9.31 -6.56 1.47
N PHE A 422 8.60 -5.43 1.44
CA PHE A 422 9.12 -4.14 1.90
C PHE A 422 8.63 -3.86 3.30
N GLU A 423 9.43 -3.16 4.08
CA GLU A 423 8.99 -2.60 5.35
C GLU A 423 8.81 -1.10 5.20
N HIS A 424 7.69 -0.60 5.68
CA HIS A 424 7.42 0.83 5.80
C HIS A 424 8.03 1.33 7.09
N ILE A 425 8.97 2.26 6.99
CA ILE A 425 9.72 2.79 8.14
C ILE A 425 9.49 4.29 8.28
N ILE A 426 9.69 4.79 9.50
CA ILE A 426 9.69 6.23 9.79
C ILE A 426 11.15 6.67 9.91
N ILE A 427 11.49 7.74 9.18
CA ILE A 427 12.82 8.34 9.19
C ILE A 427 12.73 9.68 9.91
N ASP A 428 13.58 9.86 10.92
CA ASP A 428 13.75 11.13 11.61
C ASP A 428 14.66 12.03 10.75
N LEU A 429 14.14 13.18 10.35
CA LEU A 429 14.83 14.19 9.53
C LEU A 429 15.50 15.27 10.38
N SER A 430 15.28 15.27 11.70
CA SER A 430 15.83 16.27 12.61
C SER A 430 17.33 16.10 12.86
#